data_4c77da1659f9feb527d2a865ab62c41b
#
_entry.id   4c77da1659f9feb527d2a865ab62c41b
#
_cell.length_a   1.000
_cell.length_b   1.000
_cell.length_c   1.000
_cell.angle_alpha   90.00
_cell.angle_beta   90.00
_cell.angle_gamma   90.00
#
_symmetry.space_group_name_H-M   'P 1'
#
loop_
_entity.id
_entity.type
_entity.pdbx_description
1 polymer ?
#
loop_
_entity_poly.entity_id
_entity_poly.type
_entity_poly.pdbx_seq_one_letter_code
_entity_poly.pdbx_strand_id
1 'polypeptide(L)'
;MKSLKAGDKVYWNQKDKSVILAVIGEEPVHEGIKIVGSHIDSPRLDLKANPVHEQEGVVYFRTHYYGGIKKYQWTCIPLALIGVVYTKDGRKVEINIGLKDSDPVFYISDLLIHMAQDQMKKSLAEGITGEQLQPIIATNSDENQKPKEALMKMFKDTYGIEEEDFAAAELELVPAEKSRDVGFDRSLIASYGQDDRVCSYANLEAILDAKPGVKTQAALLTDKEE
;
A
#
# COMPACT_ATOMS: atom_id res chain seq x y z
N MET A 1 -22.04 -25.19 -14.21
CA MET A 1 -21.54 -24.84 -12.85
C MET A 1 -21.63 -26.12 -12.00
N LYS A 2 -20.59 -26.42 -11.21
CA LYS A 2 -20.71 -27.49 -10.21
C LYS A 2 -21.63 -26.99 -9.09
N SER A 3 -22.60 -27.81 -8.66
CA SER A 3 -23.39 -27.49 -7.47
C SER A 3 -22.54 -27.66 -6.22
N LEU A 4 -22.55 -26.66 -5.35
CA LEU A 4 -21.86 -26.71 -4.05
C LEU A 4 -22.70 -27.56 -3.07
N LYS A 5 -22.01 -28.25 -2.17
CA LYS A 5 -22.60 -29.09 -1.12
C LYS A 5 -22.21 -28.60 0.25
N ALA A 6 -22.98 -28.89 1.26
CA ALA A 6 -22.62 -28.63 2.64
C ALA A 6 -21.24 -29.21 2.96
N GLY A 7 -20.39 -28.40 3.54
CA GLY A 7 -18.98 -28.70 3.83
C GLY A 7 -17.97 -28.34 2.77
N ASP A 8 -18.42 -27.95 1.57
CA ASP A 8 -17.48 -27.43 0.56
C ASP A 8 -16.85 -26.14 1.05
N LYS A 9 -15.53 -26.04 0.93
CA LYS A 9 -14.76 -24.83 1.19
C LYS A 9 -14.44 -24.16 -0.13
N VAL A 10 -14.84 -22.91 -0.26
CA VAL A 10 -14.68 -22.13 -1.48
C VAL A 10 -14.10 -20.76 -1.18
N TYR A 11 -13.47 -20.17 -2.17
CA TYR A 11 -13.03 -18.78 -2.09
C TYR A 11 -13.26 -18.03 -3.41
N TRP A 12 -13.36 -16.74 -3.30
CA TRP A 12 -13.41 -15.81 -4.43
C TRP A 12 -12.36 -14.74 -4.25
N ASN A 13 -11.47 -14.61 -5.23
CA ASN A 13 -10.50 -13.53 -5.29
C ASN A 13 -11.08 -12.41 -6.17
N GLN A 14 -11.28 -11.24 -5.58
CA GLN A 14 -11.78 -10.05 -6.26
C GLN A 14 -10.62 -9.16 -6.68
N LYS A 15 -10.16 -9.33 -7.93
CA LYS A 15 -9.14 -8.47 -8.58
C LYS A 15 -7.81 -8.38 -7.81
N ASP A 16 -7.43 -9.44 -7.10
CA ASP A 16 -6.24 -9.48 -6.23
C ASP A 16 -6.20 -8.42 -5.11
N LYS A 17 -7.39 -7.91 -4.71
CA LYS A 17 -7.53 -6.87 -3.69
C LYS A 17 -8.42 -7.26 -2.52
N SER A 18 -9.41 -8.10 -2.74
CA SER A 18 -10.29 -8.59 -1.68
C SER A 18 -10.50 -10.09 -1.83
N VAL A 19 -10.72 -10.77 -0.72
CA VAL A 19 -10.96 -12.22 -0.72
C VAL A 19 -12.21 -12.53 0.11
N ILE A 20 -13.06 -13.38 -0.45
CA ILE A 20 -14.20 -13.98 0.26
C ILE A 20 -13.93 -15.46 0.40
N LEU A 21 -13.96 -15.97 1.62
CA LEU A 21 -13.83 -17.38 1.92
C LEU A 21 -15.16 -17.88 2.52
N ALA A 22 -15.59 -19.09 2.16
CA ALA A 22 -16.81 -19.62 2.72
C ALA A 22 -16.75 -21.13 2.94
N VAL A 23 -17.46 -21.58 3.98
CA VAL A 23 -17.79 -22.97 4.23
C VAL A 23 -19.31 -23.10 4.05
N ILE A 24 -19.72 -23.89 3.07
CA ILE A 24 -21.12 -24.04 2.69
C ILE A 24 -21.89 -24.80 3.78
N GLY A 25 -23.02 -24.22 4.19
CA GLY A 25 -23.92 -24.80 5.17
C GLY A 25 -24.93 -25.79 4.55
N GLU A 26 -25.77 -26.33 5.42
CA GLU A 26 -26.85 -27.26 5.02
C GLU A 26 -28.03 -26.53 4.39
N GLU A 27 -28.35 -25.32 4.89
CA GLU A 27 -29.44 -24.48 4.39
C GLU A 27 -29.02 -23.64 3.18
N PRO A 28 -29.96 -23.31 2.30
CA PRO A 28 -29.71 -22.39 1.18
C PRO A 28 -29.24 -21.00 1.65
N VAL A 29 -28.38 -20.35 0.88
CA VAL A 29 -27.80 -19.05 1.21
C VAL A 29 -28.88 -17.97 1.44
N HIS A 30 -30.03 -18.04 0.76
CA HIS A 30 -31.13 -17.07 0.93
C HIS A 30 -31.82 -17.16 2.30
N GLU A 31 -31.63 -18.24 3.04
CA GLU A 31 -32.08 -18.35 4.43
C GLU A 31 -31.15 -17.63 5.42
N GLY A 32 -30.06 -17.06 4.90
CA GLY A 32 -29.10 -16.28 5.64
C GLY A 32 -27.75 -16.96 5.78
N ILE A 33 -26.74 -16.14 5.98
CA ILE A 33 -25.34 -16.56 6.17
C ILE A 33 -24.77 -15.91 7.43
N LYS A 34 -23.73 -16.53 8.00
CA LYS A 34 -22.93 -15.94 9.08
C LYS A 34 -21.68 -15.33 8.47
N ILE A 35 -21.47 -14.03 8.68
CA ILE A 35 -20.33 -13.31 8.11
C ILE A 35 -19.48 -12.75 9.24
N VAL A 36 -18.15 -12.89 9.09
CA VAL A 36 -17.17 -12.14 9.82
C VAL A 36 -16.37 -11.33 8.81
N GLY A 37 -16.17 -10.03 9.10
CA GLY A 37 -15.47 -9.10 8.20
C GLY A 37 -14.24 -8.51 8.86
N SER A 38 -13.23 -8.22 8.04
CA SER A 38 -12.04 -7.46 8.37
C SER A 38 -11.49 -6.84 7.09
N HIS A 39 -10.56 -5.88 7.21
CA HIS A 39 -9.94 -5.30 6.03
C HIS A 39 -8.47 -5.69 5.91
N ILE A 40 -7.93 -5.61 4.70
CA ILE A 40 -6.55 -5.98 4.38
C ILE A 40 -5.74 -4.82 3.79
N ASP A 41 -6.39 -3.70 3.51
CA ASP A 41 -5.73 -2.46 3.14
C ASP A 41 -5.19 -1.73 4.39
N SER A 42 -4.34 -0.76 4.16
CA SER A 42 -3.71 0.05 5.21
C SER A 42 -3.45 1.45 4.66
N PRO A 43 -3.35 2.48 5.51
CA PRO A 43 -3.04 3.83 5.08
C PRO A 43 -1.74 3.88 4.27
N ARG A 44 -1.71 4.67 3.21
CA ARG A 44 -0.59 4.77 2.28
C ARG A 44 -0.56 6.11 1.55
N LEU A 45 0.44 6.32 0.71
CA LEU A 45 0.50 7.46 -0.20
C LEU A 45 0.32 6.98 -1.64
N ASP A 46 -0.85 7.26 -2.23
CA ASP A 46 -1.12 6.94 -3.63
C ASP A 46 -0.44 7.98 -4.53
N LEU A 47 0.15 7.56 -5.66
CA LEU A 47 0.66 8.50 -6.66
C LEU A 47 -0.50 9.18 -7.38
N LYS A 48 -0.38 10.51 -7.60
CA LYS A 48 -1.31 11.26 -8.48
C LYS A 48 -1.12 10.84 -9.94
N ALA A 49 -2.11 11.10 -10.80
CA ALA A 49 -2.07 10.71 -12.21
C ALA A 49 -0.86 11.27 -12.99
N ASN A 50 -0.34 12.45 -12.61
CA ASN A 50 0.88 13.04 -13.15
C ASN A 50 1.87 13.24 -11.99
N PRO A 51 2.51 12.15 -11.52
CA PRO A 51 3.21 12.19 -10.25
C PRO A 51 4.59 12.82 -10.32
N VAL A 52 5.29 12.68 -11.44
CA VAL A 52 6.71 13.07 -11.54
C VAL A 52 6.84 14.56 -11.78
N HIS A 53 7.45 15.28 -10.86
CA HIS A 53 7.79 16.68 -11.07
C HIS A 53 9.20 16.99 -10.56
N GLU A 54 9.79 18.00 -11.17
CA GLU A 54 11.13 18.49 -10.83
C GLU A 54 11.03 19.91 -10.26
N GLN A 55 11.75 20.13 -9.18
CA GLN A 55 11.94 21.45 -8.59
C GLN A 55 13.38 21.59 -8.11
N GLU A 56 14.07 22.63 -8.58
CA GLU A 56 15.44 22.97 -8.16
C GLU A 56 16.44 21.80 -8.26
N GLY A 57 16.34 21.03 -9.35
CA GLY A 57 17.23 19.89 -9.58
C GLY A 57 16.91 18.64 -8.76
N VAL A 58 15.82 18.64 -8.05
CA VAL A 58 15.31 17.46 -7.31
C VAL A 58 14.00 16.99 -7.92
N VAL A 59 13.87 15.69 -8.13
CA VAL A 59 12.66 15.06 -8.65
C VAL A 59 11.87 14.42 -7.51
N TYR A 60 10.59 14.68 -7.51
CA TYR A 60 9.65 14.22 -6.50
C TYR A 60 8.50 13.47 -7.12
N PHE A 61 7.86 12.59 -6.34
CA PHE A 61 6.51 12.14 -6.60
C PHE A 61 5.48 13.05 -5.94
N ARG A 62 4.44 13.43 -6.67
CA ARG A 62 3.22 14.01 -6.11
C ARG A 62 2.32 12.89 -5.63
N THR A 63 1.93 12.96 -4.38
CA THR A 63 1.12 11.93 -3.74
C THR A 63 -0.20 12.48 -3.21
N HIS A 64 -1.11 11.57 -2.94
CA HIS A 64 -2.32 11.78 -2.17
C HIS A 64 -2.36 10.72 -1.07
N TYR A 65 -2.50 11.12 0.19
CA TYR A 65 -2.60 10.13 1.27
C TYR A 65 -3.99 9.48 1.25
N TYR A 66 -4.00 8.19 1.46
CA TYR A 66 -5.18 7.35 1.58
C TYR A 66 -5.32 6.91 3.03
N GLY A 67 -6.54 6.99 3.58
CA GLY A 67 -6.84 6.64 4.97
C GLY A 67 -6.50 7.72 5.98
N GLY A 68 -6.75 7.43 7.24
CA GLY A 68 -6.49 8.32 8.37
C GLY A 68 -5.04 8.28 8.82
N ILE A 69 -4.20 9.23 8.39
CA ILE A 69 -2.79 9.29 8.77
C ILE A 69 -2.45 10.49 9.67
N LYS A 70 -1.49 10.29 10.57
CA LYS A 70 -0.74 11.37 11.19
C LYS A 70 0.44 11.72 10.28
N LYS A 71 0.28 12.77 9.47
CA LYS A 71 1.21 13.11 8.38
C LYS A 71 2.68 13.21 8.81
N TYR A 72 2.95 13.69 10.02
CA TYR A 72 4.30 13.79 10.55
C TYR A 72 5.02 12.44 10.73
N GLN A 73 4.28 11.32 10.83
CA GLN A 73 4.87 9.99 10.95
C GLN A 73 5.39 9.45 9.60
N TRP A 74 5.05 10.10 8.49
CA TRP A 74 5.44 9.70 7.14
C TRP A 74 6.68 10.44 6.64
N THR A 75 7.16 11.44 7.38
CA THR A 75 8.44 12.09 7.12
C THR A 75 9.57 11.33 7.81
N CYS A 76 10.77 11.44 7.24
CA CYS A 76 11.98 10.88 7.82
C CYS A 76 11.99 9.35 8.02
N ILE A 77 11.20 8.63 7.22
CA ILE A 77 11.20 7.18 7.18
C ILE A 77 11.46 6.68 5.75
N PRO A 78 12.09 5.51 5.57
CA PRO A 78 12.23 4.90 4.27
C PRO A 78 10.87 4.42 3.73
N LEU A 79 10.59 4.71 2.47
CA LEU A 79 9.38 4.32 1.75
C LEU A 79 9.74 3.42 0.58
N ALA A 80 8.89 2.43 0.34
CA ALA A 80 8.92 1.54 -0.83
C ALA A 80 7.81 1.94 -1.81
N LEU A 81 8.06 1.79 -3.10
CA LEU A 81 7.09 1.96 -4.18
C LEU A 81 6.61 0.60 -4.64
N ILE A 82 5.33 0.35 -4.52
CA ILE A 82 4.69 -0.90 -4.92
C ILE A 82 3.46 -0.64 -5.80
N GLY A 83 3.07 -1.64 -6.57
CA GLY A 83 1.83 -1.60 -7.35
C GLY A 83 2.01 -2.01 -8.80
N VAL A 84 1.16 -1.48 -9.67
CA VAL A 84 1.12 -1.86 -11.09
C VAL A 84 0.96 -0.66 -12.00
N VAL A 85 1.55 -0.74 -13.18
CA VAL A 85 1.36 0.21 -14.29
C VAL A 85 0.78 -0.53 -15.47
N TYR A 86 -0.27 0.01 -16.06
CA TYR A 86 -0.81 -0.46 -17.32
C TYR A 86 -0.33 0.44 -18.45
N THR A 87 0.54 -0.10 -19.30
CA THR A 87 1.10 0.63 -20.44
C THR A 87 0.07 0.79 -21.57
N LYS A 88 0.29 1.74 -22.47
CA LYS A 88 -0.61 2.01 -23.60
C LYS A 88 -0.84 0.78 -24.51
N ASP A 89 0.11 -0.12 -24.59
CA ASP A 89 0.00 -1.38 -25.34
C ASP A 89 -0.70 -2.51 -24.55
N GLY A 90 -1.22 -2.20 -23.35
CA GLY A 90 -2.02 -3.12 -22.54
C GLY A 90 -1.21 -4.07 -21.66
N ARG A 91 0.11 -3.91 -21.57
CA ARG A 91 0.93 -4.72 -20.64
C ARG A 91 0.71 -4.27 -19.21
N LYS A 92 0.62 -5.24 -18.30
CA LYS A 92 0.69 -5.04 -16.85
C LYS A 92 2.16 -5.12 -16.42
N VAL A 93 2.69 -4.06 -15.84
CA VAL A 93 4.05 -4.01 -15.27
C VAL A 93 3.93 -3.89 -13.76
N GLU A 94 4.45 -4.88 -13.05
CA GLU A 94 4.48 -4.86 -11.58
C GLU A 94 5.71 -4.09 -11.10
N ILE A 95 5.50 -3.18 -10.17
CA ILE A 95 6.55 -2.38 -9.53
C ILE A 95 6.64 -2.81 -8.07
N ASN A 96 7.84 -3.14 -7.64
CA ASN A 96 8.16 -3.47 -6.26
C ASN A 96 9.60 -3.04 -5.99
N ILE A 97 9.78 -1.84 -5.46
CA ILE A 97 11.09 -1.21 -5.23
C ILE A 97 11.13 -0.72 -3.78
N GLY A 98 12.16 -1.12 -3.04
CA GLY A 98 12.40 -0.67 -1.67
C GLY A 98 12.14 -1.73 -0.59
N LEU A 99 11.65 -2.92 -0.97
CA LEU A 99 11.41 -4.01 -0.01
C LEU A 99 12.59 -4.97 0.14
N LYS A 100 13.52 -5.00 -0.84
CA LYS A 100 14.76 -5.77 -0.75
C LYS A 100 15.88 -4.90 -0.24
N ASP A 101 16.83 -5.47 0.51
CA ASP A 101 17.97 -4.72 1.04
C ASP A 101 18.87 -4.11 -0.06
N SER A 102 18.79 -4.63 -1.28
CA SER A 102 19.50 -4.11 -2.46
C SER A 102 18.79 -2.97 -3.16
N ASP A 103 17.52 -2.73 -2.85
CA ASP A 103 16.73 -1.72 -3.54
C ASP A 103 16.99 -0.32 -2.97
N PRO A 104 16.87 0.73 -3.77
CA PRO A 104 16.77 2.08 -3.25
C PRO A 104 15.44 2.27 -2.50
N VAL A 105 15.42 3.20 -1.56
CA VAL A 105 14.21 3.64 -0.87
C VAL A 105 13.91 5.09 -1.23
N PHE A 106 12.65 5.50 -1.01
CA PHE A 106 12.19 6.87 -1.21
C PHE A 106 12.03 7.56 0.14
N TYR A 107 12.11 8.88 0.17
CA TYR A 107 12.22 9.59 1.44
C TYR A 107 11.54 10.97 1.38
N ILE A 108 10.70 11.26 2.35
CA ILE A 108 10.12 12.58 2.54
C ILE A 108 10.97 13.28 3.62
N SER A 109 11.74 14.29 3.21
CA SER A 109 12.54 15.07 4.14
C SER A 109 11.68 16.00 4.99
N ASP A 110 12.17 16.34 6.16
CA ASP A 110 11.59 17.38 7.03
C ASP A 110 12.64 18.44 7.34
N LEU A 111 12.20 19.55 7.88
CA LEU A 111 13.08 20.66 8.24
C LEU A 111 13.95 20.30 9.45
N LEU A 112 15.20 20.75 9.39
CA LEU A 112 16.08 20.74 10.56
C LEU A 112 15.51 21.66 11.65
N ILE A 113 15.72 21.30 12.91
CA ILE A 113 15.22 22.05 14.07
C ILE A 113 15.53 23.56 14.02
N HIS A 114 16.69 23.92 13.50
CA HIS A 114 17.09 25.33 13.39
C HIS A 114 16.26 26.12 12.37
N MET A 115 15.63 25.44 11.41
CA MET A 115 14.78 26.03 10.36
C MET A 115 13.29 25.81 10.63
N ALA A 116 12.94 24.99 11.60
CA ALA A 116 11.58 24.52 11.86
C ALA A 116 10.80 25.37 12.89
N GLN A 117 11.30 26.52 13.31
CA GLN A 117 10.71 27.30 14.41
C GLN A 117 9.23 27.63 14.20
N ASP A 118 8.83 27.98 12.98
CA ASP A 118 7.42 28.28 12.67
C ASP A 118 6.59 27.02 12.48
N GLN A 119 7.16 25.95 11.94
CA GLN A 119 6.52 24.65 11.88
C GLN A 119 6.21 24.09 13.29
N MET A 120 7.14 24.24 14.22
CA MET A 120 6.98 23.72 15.58
C MET A 120 5.95 24.46 16.43
N LYS A 121 5.51 25.64 16.01
CA LYS A 121 4.39 26.38 16.65
C LYS A 121 3.02 25.91 16.18
N LYS A 122 2.96 25.14 15.08
CA LYS A 122 1.71 24.62 14.51
C LYS A 122 1.20 23.41 15.30
N SER A 123 -0.08 23.13 15.14
CA SER A 123 -0.62 21.86 15.62
C SER A 123 0.01 20.67 14.88
N LEU A 124 -0.02 19.48 15.46
CA LEU A 124 0.47 18.25 14.79
C LEU A 124 -0.24 17.99 13.45
N ALA A 125 -1.49 18.42 13.31
CA ALA A 125 -2.26 18.26 12.10
C ALA A 125 -1.81 19.21 10.98
N GLU A 126 -1.23 20.36 11.34
CA GLU A 126 -0.86 21.45 10.43
C GLU A 126 0.66 21.55 10.20
N GLY A 127 1.46 20.94 11.07
CA GLY A 127 2.93 20.96 10.98
C GLY A 127 3.45 20.39 9.66
N ILE A 128 2.81 19.34 9.16
CA ILE A 128 3.02 18.78 7.83
C ILE A 128 1.69 18.79 7.09
N THR A 129 1.64 19.38 5.91
CA THR A 129 0.46 19.38 5.04
C THR A 129 0.46 18.17 4.11
N GLY A 130 -0.70 17.79 3.55
CA GLY A 130 -0.78 16.71 2.57
C GLY A 130 0.08 16.96 1.33
N GLU A 131 0.14 18.21 0.87
CA GLU A 131 0.95 18.59 -0.30
C GLU A 131 2.48 18.55 -0.04
N GLN A 132 2.90 18.50 1.22
CA GLN A 132 4.32 18.30 1.58
C GLN A 132 4.74 16.82 1.61
N LEU A 133 3.80 15.89 1.53
CA LEU A 133 4.11 14.47 1.46
C LEU A 133 4.58 14.07 0.06
N GLN A 134 5.72 14.64 -0.34
CA GLN A 134 6.34 14.42 -1.65
C GLN A 134 7.69 13.76 -1.47
N PRO A 135 7.79 12.44 -1.69
CA PRO A 135 9.07 11.75 -1.56
C PRO A 135 10.03 12.16 -2.67
N ILE A 136 11.27 12.33 -2.29
CA ILE A 136 12.41 12.50 -3.19
C ILE A 136 12.65 11.17 -3.90
N ILE A 137 12.73 11.21 -5.23
CA ILE A 137 12.91 10.01 -6.05
C ILE A 137 14.18 10.06 -6.90
N ALA A 138 14.70 11.23 -7.20
CA ALA A 138 15.98 11.39 -7.90
C ALA A 138 16.54 12.79 -7.68
N THR A 139 17.86 12.90 -7.80
CA THR A 139 18.60 14.13 -8.04
C THR A 139 19.58 13.89 -9.18
N ASN A 140 20.09 14.91 -9.81
CA ASN A 140 21.06 14.71 -10.85
C ASN A 140 22.48 14.90 -10.32
N SER A 141 23.36 13.96 -10.63
CA SER A 141 24.80 14.08 -10.45
C SER A 141 25.52 14.59 -11.69
N ASP A 142 24.84 14.68 -12.85
CA ASP A 142 25.40 15.14 -14.12
C ASP A 142 24.84 16.51 -14.50
N GLU A 143 25.67 17.54 -14.51
CA GLU A 143 25.29 18.92 -14.81
C GLU A 143 24.71 19.10 -16.24
N ASN A 144 24.92 18.15 -17.13
CA ASN A 144 24.47 18.21 -18.51
C ASN A 144 23.12 17.53 -18.77
N GLN A 145 22.49 16.92 -17.77
CA GLN A 145 21.24 16.18 -17.93
C GLN A 145 20.20 16.62 -16.89
N LYS A 146 18.98 16.89 -17.32
CA LYS A 146 17.89 17.19 -16.39
C LYS A 146 17.49 15.93 -15.61
N PRO A 147 17.37 16.01 -14.27
CA PRO A 147 17.10 14.85 -13.43
C PRO A 147 15.83 14.09 -13.83
N LYS A 148 14.76 14.79 -14.15
CA LYS A 148 13.50 14.18 -14.58
C LYS A 148 13.65 13.40 -15.90
N GLU A 149 14.39 13.96 -16.88
CA GLU A 149 14.61 13.30 -18.17
C GLU A 149 15.43 12.01 -17.98
N ALA A 150 16.47 12.06 -17.14
CA ALA A 150 17.27 10.89 -16.78
C ALA A 150 16.44 9.80 -16.11
N LEU A 151 15.60 10.19 -15.17
CA LEU A 151 14.71 9.26 -14.46
C LEU A 151 13.70 8.62 -15.42
N MET A 152 13.05 9.39 -16.27
CA MET A 152 12.09 8.86 -17.23
C MET A 152 12.73 7.93 -18.25
N LYS A 153 13.96 8.23 -18.67
CA LYS A 153 14.74 7.31 -19.49
C LYS A 153 15.02 6.00 -18.76
N MET A 154 15.40 6.05 -17.50
CA MET A 154 15.61 4.83 -16.67
C MET A 154 14.32 4.00 -16.56
N PHE A 155 13.15 4.63 -16.32
CA PHE A 155 11.87 3.93 -16.30
C PHE A 155 11.56 3.24 -17.64
N LYS A 156 11.83 3.94 -18.75
CA LYS A 156 11.65 3.37 -20.09
C LYS A 156 12.59 2.19 -20.35
N ASP A 157 13.87 2.35 -20.04
CA ASP A 157 14.90 1.34 -20.31
C ASP A 157 14.74 0.10 -19.42
N THR A 158 14.33 0.27 -18.16
CA THR A 158 14.24 -0.80 -17.16
C THR A 158 12.87 -1.50 -17.18
N TYR A 159 11.79 -0.74 -17.27
CA TYR A 159 10.42 -1.23 -17.09
C TYR A 159 9.56 -1.11 -18.35
N GLY A 160 10.03 -0.38 -19.37
CA GLY A 160 9.25 -0.07 -20.57
C GLY A 160 8.07 0.86 -20.28
N ILE A 161 8.17 1.72 -19.24
CA ILE A 161 7.15 2.66 -18.81
C ILE A 161 7.52 4.06 -19.31
N GLU A 162 6.54 4.74 -19.90
CA GLU A 162 6.62 6.15 -20.28
C GLU A 162 5.86 7.04 -19.28
N GLU A 163 6.08 8.36 -19.31
CA GLU A 163 5.47 9.28 -18.33
C GLU A 163 3.94 9.23 -18.38
N GLU A 164 3.36 9.04 -19.57
CA GLU A 164 1.91 9.00 -19.75
C GLU A 164 1.27 7.71 -19.18
N ASP A 165 2.04 6.63 -19.04
CA ASP A 165 1.54 5.38 -18.46
C ASP A 165 1.22 5.52 -16.96
N PHE A 166 1.81 6.50 -16.27
CA PHE A 166 1.47 6.78 -14.87
C PHE A 166 0.00 7.18 -14.68
N ALA A 167 -0.66 7.70 -15.71
CA ALA A 167 -2.09 8.04 -15.62
C ALA A 167 -2.99 6.80 -15.43
N ALA A 168 -2.52 5.62 -15.82
CA ALA A 168 -3.22 4.34 -15.67
C ALA A 168 -2.55 3.44 -14.60
N ALA A 169 -1.69 4.02 -13.77
CA ALA A 169 -1.00 3.28 -12.73
C ALA A 169 -1.79 3.26 -11.41
N GLU A 170 -1.67 2.16 -10.70
CA GLU A 170 -1.99 2.04 -9.28
C GLU A 170 -0.67 1.82 -8.54
N LEU A 171 -0.01 2.91 -8.16
CA LEU A 171 1.28 2.92 -7.47
C LEU A 171 1.13 3.59 -6.11
N GLU A 172 1.66 2.93 -5.12
CA GLU A 172 1.52 3.28 -3.72
C GLU A 172 2.90 3.33 -3.06
N LEU A 173 3.10 4.31 -2.18
CA LEU A 173 4.25 4.37 -1.31
C LEU A 173 3.84 3.92 0.09
N VAL A 174 4.58 2.98 0.61
CA VAL A 174 4.38 2.36 1.93
C VAL A 174 5.69 2.37 2.72
N PRO A 175 5.66 2.30 4.06
CA PRO A 175 6.88 2.12 4.85
C PRO A 175 7.67 0.90 4.40
N ALA A 176 8.98 1.08 4.14
CA ALA A 176 9.88 0.04 3.65
C ALA A 176 10.44 -0.85 4.76
N GLU A 177 10.10 -0.56 6.02
CA GLU A 177 10.61 -1.32 7.15
C GLU A 177 10.03 -2.73 7.21
N LYS A 178 10.90 -3.70 7.47
CA LYS A 178 10.51 -5.09 7.71
C LYS A 178 9.92 -5.24 9.11
N SER A 179 9.02 -6.20 9.27
CA SER A 179 8.53 -6.61 10.60
C SER A 179 9.68 -7.01 11.51
N ARG A 180 9.63 -6.58 12.78
CA ARG A 180 10.67 -6.87 13.79
C ARG A 180 10.07 -7.18 15.13
N ASP A 181 10.77 -8.02 15.89
CA ASP A 181 10.50 -8.23 17.30
C ASP A 181 10.76 -6.94 18.10
N VAL A 182 9.93 -6.68 19.08
CA VAL A 182 10.02 -5.51 19.98
C VAL A 182 10.21 -5.98 21.43
N GLY A 183 11.09 -5.28 22.12
CA GLY A 183 11.47 -5.59 23.51
C GLY A 183 12.57 -6.63 23.62
N PHE A 184 13.22 -6.69 24.77
CA PHE A 184 14.26 -7.69 25.04
C PHE A 184 13.71 -9.12 25.07
N ASP A 185 12.45 -9.25 25.48
CA ASP A 185 11.72 -10.52 25.54
C ASP A 185 11.09 -10.93 24.20
N ARG A 186 11.16 -10.04 23.18
CA ARG A 186 10.58 -10.25 21.85
C ARG A 186 9.10 -10.62 21.84
N SER A 187 8.35 -10.11 22.83
CA SER A 187 6.94 -10.47 23.03
C SER A 187 5.98 -9.73 22.06
N LEU A 188 6.46 -8.69 21.38
CA LEU A 188 5.67 -7.90 20.45
C LEU A 188 6.32 -7.89 19.05
N ILE A 189 5.49 -7.61 18.05
CA ILE A 189 5.94 -7.44 16.66
C ILE A 189 5.58 -6.04 16.20
N ALA A 190 6.57 -5.25 15.78
CA ALA A 190 6.36 -4.01 15.05
C ALA A 190 6.29 -4.31 13.55
N SER A 191 5.24 -3.83 12.91
CA SER A 191 5.06 -3.97 11.46
C SER A 191 4.08 -2.92 10.95
N TYR A 192 4.29 -2.45 9.74
CA TYR A 192 3.28 -1.71 9.01
C TYR A 192 2.09 -2.62 8.67
N GLY A 193 0.87 -2.08 8.75
CA GLY A 193 -0.35 -2.79 8.39
C GLY A 193 -0.84 -3.81 9.43
N GLN A 194 -0.48 -3.65 10.70
CA GLN A 194 -1.07 -4.45 11.79
C GLN A 194 -2.59 -4.28 11.85
N ASP A 195 -3.08 -3.06 11.71
CA ASP A 195 -4.46 -2.74 11.44
C ASP A 195 -4.71 -2.85 9.92
N ASP A 196 -5.55 -3.76 9.41
CA ASP A 196 -6.30 -4.75 10.21
C ASP A 196 -5.90 -6.19 9.87
N ARG A 197 -4.63 -6.42 9.48
CA ARG A 197 -4.13 -7.76 9.15
C ARG A 197 -4.20 -8.72 10.34
N VAL A 198 -4.16 -8.20 11.55
CA VAL A 198 -4.29 -9.02 12.77
C VAL A 198 -5.69 -9.66 12.84
N CYS A 199 -6.76 -8.91 12.57
CA CYS A 199 -8.11 -9.47 12.52
C CYS A 199 -8.31 -10.31 11.27
N SER A 200 -7.74 -9.89 10.13
CA SER A 200 -7.81 -10.67 8.88
C SER A 200 -7.15 -12.03 9.02
N TYR A 201 -6.01 -12.12 9.71
CA TYR A 201 -5.38 -13.39 10.01
C TYR A 201 -6.25 -14.26 10.91
N ALA A 202 -6.82 -13.68 11.99
CA ALA A 202 -7.71 -14.42 12.86
C ALA A 202 -8.97 -14.93 12.13
N ASN A 203 -9.54 -14.12 11.24
CA ASN A 203 -10.69 -14.51 10.40
C ASN A 203 -10.33 -15.62 9.41
N LEU A 204 -9.14 -15.55 8.81
CA LEU A 204 -8.62 -16.59 7.92
C LEU A 204 -8.48 -17.92 8.66
N GLU A 205 -7.82 -17.94 9.81
CA GLU A 205 -7.67 -19.16 10.63
C GLU A 205 -9.03 -19.72 11.05
N ALA A 206 -9.93 -18.86 11.52
CA ALA A 206 -11.27 -19.28 11.93
C ALA A 206 -12.05 -19.95 10.79
N ILE A 207 -12.04 -19.40 9.57
CA ILE A 207 -12.77 -19.98 8.45
C ILE A 207 -12.10 -21.24 7.91
N LEU A 208 -10.77 -21.34 7.99
CA LEU A 208 -10.05 -22.55 7.60
C LEU A 208 -10.36 -23.72 8.53
N ASP A 209 -10.53 -23.45 9.84
CA ASP A 209 -10.88 -24.46 10.84
C ASP A 209 -12.37 -24.73 10.94
N ALA A 210 -13.21 -23.89 10.33
CA ALA A 210 -14.65 -24.00 10.40
C ALA A 210 -15.16 -25.34 9.88
N LYS A 211 -16.10 -25.93 10.61
CA LYS A 211 -16.82 -27.13 10.22
C LYS A 211 -18.19 -26.76 9.62
N PRO A 212 -18.74 -27.61 8.75
CA PRO A 212 -20.09 -27.39 8.23
C PRO A 212 -21.08 -27.18 9.37
N GLY A 213 -21.95 -26.22 9.19
CA GLY A 213 -23.07 -25.93 10.10
C GLY A 213 -24.35 -25.74 9.32
N VAL A 214 -25.44 -25.44 10.03
CA VAL A 214 -26.74 -25.18 9.41
C VAL A 214 -26.65 -24.05 8.40
N LYS A 215 -26.07 -22.92 8.80
CA LYS A 215 -25.87 -21.75 7.92
C LYS A 215 -24.48 -21.78 7.27
N THR A 216 -24.39 -21.28 6.02
CA THR A 216 -23.14 -20.99 5.38
C THR A 216 -22.37 -19.96 6.23
N GLN A 217 -21.08 -20.17 6.41
CA GLN A 217 -20.17 -19.29 7.14
C GLN A 217 -19.22 -18.63 6.13
N ALA A 218 -18.99 -17.34 6.25
CA ALA A 218 -18.12 -16.60 5.34
C ALA A 218 -17.20 -15.64 6.10
N ALA A 219 -15.96 -15.53 5.63
CA ALA A 219 -15.02 -14.49 6.00
C ALA A 219 -14.82 -13.56 4.80
N LEU A 220 -15.01 -12.25 5.04
CA LEU A 220 -14.75 -11.19 4.07
C LEU A 220 -13.50 -10.44 4.47
N LEU A 221 -12.49 -10.48 3.62
CA LEU A 221 -11.25 -9.71 3.75
C LEU A 221 -11.28 -8.65 2.67
N THR A 222 -11.59 -7.41 3.04
CA THR A 222 -11.92 -6.34 2.09
C THR A 222 -10.79 -5.36 1.87
N ASP A 223 -10.73 -4.75 0.70
CA ASP A 223 -9.91 -3.58 0.34
C ASP A 223 -10.78 -2.32 0.41
N LYS A 224 -10.16 -1.17 0.65
CA LYS A 224 -10.81 0.16 0.67
C LYS A 224 -11.71 0.41 1.89
N GLU A 225 -11.33 -0.10 3.04
CA GLU A 225 -11.99 0.22 4.31
C GLU A 225 -11.44 1.53 4.90
N GLU A 226 -10.10 1.72 4.89
CA GLU A 226 -9.42 2.92 5.39
C GLU A 226 -9.97 4.19 4.66
#